data_f017e737a2fb1ab0f700e41b37b76381
#
_entry.id   f017e737a2fb1ab0f700e41b37b76381
#
_cell.length_a   1.000
_cell.length_b   1.000
_cell.length_c   1.000
_cell.angle_alpha   90.00
_cell.angle_beta   90.00
_cell.angle_gamma   90.00
#
_symmetry.space_group_name_H-M   'P 1'
#
loop_
_entity.id
_entity.type
_entity.pdbx_description
1 polymer ?
#
loop_
_entity_poly.entity_id
_entity_poly.type
_entity_poly.pdbx_seq_one_letter_code
_entity_poly.pdbx_strand_id
1 'polypeptide(L)'
;MSKKNNAEIEIKAYIENVKSTLDFLYKNAKFKKKYFKKDIYFAKNSEIKSGNINLNNCIRLRIEHGGYTFCSKIRSIIEAVEVNKEREIKVSKKKSKFIINFLSSLMDYREYVKKEKKGYAFKYKNALIELSNIKNLGDFIEIEFLNNEESIENQIKELKSILKEIGI
;
A
#
# COMPACT_ATOMS: atom_id res chain seq x y z
N MET A 1 -20.93 -15.65 14.33
CA MET A 1 -19.64 -14.92 14.27
C MET A 1 -19.56 -14.22 12.93
N SER A 2 -19.83 -12.91 12.86
CA SER A 2 -19.70 -12.13 11.64
C SER A 2 -18.21 -12.05 11.27
N LYS A 3 -17.83 -12.56 10.10
CA LYS A 3 -16.51 -12.31 9.53
C LYS A 3 -16.39 -10.79 9.35
N LYS A 4 -15.57 -10.12 10.18
CA LYS A 4 -15.17 -8.75 9.91
C LYS A 4 -14.62 -8.72 8.49
N ASN A 5 -15.28 -7.98 7.61
CA ASN A 5 -14.76 -7.67 6.29
C ASN A 5 -13.54 -6.75 6.50
N ASN A 6 -12.35 -7.32 6.58
CA ASN A 6 -11.11 -6.56 6.67
C ASN A 6 -10.76 -6.01 5.29
N ALA A 7 -11.59 -5.12 4.77
CA ALA A 7 -11.22 -4.33 3.60
C ALA A 7 -10.41 -3.13 4.08
N GLU A 8 -9.23 -2.92 3.54
CA GLU A 8 -8.42 -1.72 3.72
C GLU A 8 -8.94 -0.66 2.75
N ILE A 9 -9.27 0.52 3.27
CA ILE A 9 -9.77 1.63 2.46
C ILE A 9 -8.71 2.71 2.50
N GLU A 10 -8.13 3.01 1.35
CA GLU A 10 -7.01 3.93 1.22
C GLU A 10 -7.19 4.89 0.05
N ILE A 11 -6.70 6.12 0.22
CA ILE A 11 -6.57 7.09 -0.87
C ILE A 11 -5.10 7.40 -1.08
N LYS A 12 -4.71 7.56 -2.36
CA LYS A 12 -3.35 7.92 -2.75
C LYS A 12 -3.39 9.17 -3.60
N ALA A 13 -2.45 10.08 -3.35
CA ALA A 13 -2.27 11.26 -4.15
C ALA A 13 -0.78 11.54 -4.39
N TYR A 14 -0.47 12.15 -5.52
CA TYR A 14 0.83 12.74 -5.77
C TYR A 14 0.96 14.04 -4.99
N ILE A 15 2.17 14.36 -4.54
CA ILE A 15 2.45 15.57 -3.77
C ILE A 15 3.44 16.44 -4.53
N GLU A 16 3.04 17.68 -4.81
CA GLU A 16 3.91 18.68 -5.41
C GLU A 16 4.78 19.38 -4.35
N ASN A 17 4.21 19.69 -3.19
CA ASN A 17 4.91 20.40 -2.11
C ASN A 17 5.07 19.55 -0.85
N VAL A 18 6.11 18.70 -0.85
CA VAL A 18 6.45 17.81 0.27
C VAL A 18 6.69 18.59 1.57
N LYS A 19 7.30 19.80 1.48
CA LYS A 19 7.65 20.57 2.67
C LYS A 19 6.39 21.03 3.42
N SER A 20 5.43 21.64 2.73
CA SER A 20 4.18 22.10 3.35
C SER A 20 3.39 20.94 3.96
N THR A 21 3.34 19.80 3.26
CA THR A 21 2.69 18.60 3.76
C THR A 21 3.36 18.07 5.05
N LEU A 22 4.70 18.01 5.06
CA LEU A 22 5.44 17.61 6.27
C LEU A 22 5.24 18.58 7.42
N ASP A 23 5.29 19.90 7.17
CA ASP A 23 5.06 20.93 8.20
C ASP A 23 3.66 20.78 8.81
N PHE A 24 2.64 20.55 7.99
CA PHE A 24 1.28 20.27 8.47
C PHE A 24 1.25 19.00 9.35
N LEU A 25 1.84 17.91 8.89
CA LEU A 25 1.82 16.63 9.59
C LEU A 25 2.59 16.66 10.90
N TYR A 26 3.75 17.31 10.95
CA TYR A 26 4.50 17.46 12.21
C TYR A 26 3.77 18.33 13.23
N LYS A 27 2.99 19.34 12.77
CA LYS A 27 2.20 20.23 13.65
C LYS A 27 0.93 19.56 14.17
N ASN A 28 0.25 18.76 13.35
CA ASN A 28 -1.14 18.33 13.61
C ASN A 28 -1.29 16.82 13.83
N ALA A 29 -0.27 15.99 13.50
CA ALA A 29 -0.34 14.55 13.56
C ALA A 29 0.73 13.95 14.47
N LYS A 30 0.48 12.75 14.99
CA LYS A 30 1.45 12.03 15.81
C LYS A 30 2.42 11.26 14.90
N PHE A 31 3.70 11.66 14.88
CA PHE A 31 4.75 10.92 14.20
C PHE A 31 4.85 9.49 14.74
N LYS A 32 4.98 8.51 13.85
CA LYS A 32 5.09 7.09 14.18
C LYS A 32 6.48 6.54 13.90
N LYS A 33 6.95 6.67 12.67
CA LYS A 33 8.26 6.13 12.25
C LYS A 33 8.74 6.73 10.93
N LYS A 34 10.05 6.66 10.72
CA LYS A 34 10.66 6.61 9.38
C LYS A 34 10.66 5.18 8.88
N TYR A 35 10.55 4.99 7.57
CA TYR A 35 10.63 3.65 7.00
C TYR A 35 11.35 3.63 5.65
N PHE A 36 11.86 2.45 5.34
CA PHE A 36 12.27 2.05 4.00
C PHE A 36 11.62 0.71 3.69
N LYS A 37 10.85 0.68 2.61
CA LYS A 37 10.15 -0.51 2.13
C LYS A 37 10.63 -0.84 0.72
N LYS A 38 10.87 -2.13 0.47
CA LYS A 38 11.11 -2.66 -0.86
C LYS A 38 9.99 -3.62 -1.20
N ASP A 39 9.21 -3.29 -2.22
CA ASP A 39 8.09 -4.09 -2.69
C ASP A 39 8.47 -4.73 -4.03
N ILE A 40 8.29 -6.05 -4.12
CA ILE A 40 8.48 -6.84 -5.34
C ILE A 40 7.11 -7.40 -5.73
N TYR A 41 6.67 -7.06 -6.92
CA TYR A 41 5.37 -7.49 -7.45
C TYR A 41 5.56 -8.62 -8.45
N PHE A 42 4.65 -9.59 -8.41
CA PHE A 42 4.64 -10.77 -9.26
C PHE A 42 3.38 -10.77 -10.12
N ALA A 43 3.54 -11.11 -11.39
CA ALA A 43 2.46 -11.30 -12.34
C ALA A 43 2.66 -12.59 -13.13
N LYS A 44 1.63 -13.12 -13.77
CA LYS A 44 1.76 -14.26 -14.67
C LYS A 44 2.64 -13.89 -15.85
N ASN A 45 3.49 -14.81 -16.27
CA ASN A 45 4.40 -14.60 -17.39
C ASN A 45 3.64 -14.28 -18.71
N SER A 46 2.46 -14.87 -18.89
CA SER A 46 1.58 -14.56 -20.02
C SER A 46 1.08 -13.13 -20.01
N GLU A 47 0.72 -12.57 -18.84
CA GLU A 47 0.30 -11.18 -18.68
C GLU A 47 1.45 -10.21 -18.94
N ILE A 48 2.67 -10.54 -18.46
CA ILE A 48 3.87 -9.72 -18.70
C ILE A 48 4.19 -9.69 -20.21
N LYS A 49 4.15 -10.84 -20.88
CA LYS A 49 4.43 -10.93 -22.32
C LYS A 49 3.41 -10.20 -23.20
N SER A 50 2.14 -10.21 -22.81
CA SER A 50 1.07 -9.49 -23.52
C SER A 50 0.98 -8.01 -23.18
N GLY A 51 1.63 -7.54 -22.12
CA GLY A 51 1.48 -6.20 -21.57
C GLY A 51 0.16 -5.96 -20.82
N ASN A 52 -0.70 -7.00 -20.69
CA ASN A 52 -2.02 -6.91 -20.08
C ASN A 52 -1.99 -7.43 -18.63
N ILE A 53 -1.26 -6.75 -17.75
CA ILE A 53 -1.14 -7.15 -16.35
C ILE A 53 -2.39 -6.77 -15.58
N ASN A 54 -2.97 -7.75 -14.89
CA ASN A 54 -4.13 -7.51 -14.02
C ASN A 54 -3.68 -6.80 -12.72
N LEU A 55 -3.75 -5.47 -12.72
CA LEU A 55 -3.38 -4.64 -11.57
C LEU A 55 -4.37 -4.74 -10.39
N ASN A 56 -5.56 -5.33 -10.59
CA ASN A 56 -6.54 -5.51 -9.53
C ASN A 56 -6.27 -6.75 -8.66
N ASN A 57 -5.46 -7.70 -9.17
CA ASN A 57 -5.04 -8.87 -8.43
C ASN A 57 -3.51 -8.92 -8.44
N CYS A 58 -2.89 -8.70 -7.30
CA CYS A 58 -1.43 -8.74 -7.24
C CYS A 58 -0.91 -9.60 -6.10
N ILE A 59 0.24 -10.21 -6.34
CA ILE A 59 1.06 -10.82 -5.31
C ILE A 59 2.26 -9.90 -5.09
N ARG A 60 2.47 -9.50 -3.84
CA ARG A 60 3.56 -8.62 -3.44
C ARG A 60 4.41 -9.28 -2.36
N LEU A 61 5.72 -9.22 -2.49
CA LEU A 61 6.65 -9.44 -1.39
C LEU A 61 7.16 -8.09 -0.92
N ARG A 62 6.88 -7.73 0.33
CA ARG A 62 7.42 -6.55 1.01
C ARG A 62 8.59 -6.95 1.89
N ILE A 63 9.67 -6.16 1.80
CA ILE A 63 10.84 -6.25 2.67
C ILE A 63 10.94 -4.93 3.43
N GLU A 64 10.82 -5.00 4.76
CA GLU A 64 10.89 -3.84 5.66
C GLU A 64 11.63 -4.26 6.94
N HIS A 65 12.66 -3.50 7.35
CA HIS A 65 13.47 -3.78 8.55
C HIS A 65 13.98 -5.23 8.67
N GLY A 66 14.33 -5.84 7.53
CA GLY A 66 14.77 -7.24 7.48
C GLY A 66 13.66 -8.28 7.60
N GLY A 67 12.41 -7.86 7.80
CA GLY A 67 11.21 -8.71 7.74
C GLY A 67 10.73 -8.90 6.31
N TYR A 68 10.09 -10.05 6.06
CA TYR A 68 9.55 -10.44 4.75
C TYR A 68 8.06 -10.72 4.91
N THR A 69 7.22 -10.04 4.12
CA THR A 69 5.76 -10.23 4.14
C THR A 69 5.27 -10.45 2.72
N PHE A 70 4.66 -11.61 2.46
CA PHE A 70 3.86 -11.81 1.26
C PHE A 70 2.47 -11.27 1.48
N CYS A 71 1.94 -10.58 0.48
CA CYS A 71 0.59 -10.05 0.45
C CYS A 71 -0.07 -10.49 -0.86
N SER A 72 -1.28 -11.01 -0.76
CA SER A 72 -2.23 -11.11 -1.86
C SER A 72 -3.25 -9.98 -1.72
N LYS A 73 -3.34 -9.11 -2.72
CA LYS A 73 -4.20 -7.93 -2.71
C LYS A 73 -5.20 -8.02 -3.86
N ILE A 74 -6.49 -7.94 -3.54
CA ILE A 74 -7.58 -7.76 -4.51
C ILE A 74 -8.08 -6.34 -4.34
N ARG A 75 -7.92 -5.52 -5.40
CA ARG A 75 -8.23 -4.10 -5.40
C ARG A 75 -9.50 -3.80 -6.18
N SER A 76 -10.35 -2.96 -5.59
CA SER A 76 -11.43 -2.25 -6.26
C SER A 76 -11.22 -0.74 -6.13
N ILE A 77 -11.73 0.05 -7.05
CA ILE A 77 -11.65 1.51 -6.98
C ILE A 77 -13.08 2.05 -6.96
N ILE A 78 -13.41 2.85 -5.96
CA ILE A 78 -14.68 3.54 -5.80
C ILE A 78 -14.37 5.03 -5.60
N GLU A 79 -14.83 5.89 -6.50
CA GLU A 79 -14.59 7.35 -6.44
C GLU A 79 -13.12 7.76 -6.20
N ALA A 80 -12.19 7.13 -6.91
CA ALA A 80 -10.74 7.28 -6.78
C ALA A 80 -10.12 6.81 -5.43
N VAL A 81 -10.89 6.11 -4.59
CA VAL A 81 -10.44 5.48 -3.36
C VAL A 81 -10.26 3.99 -3.58
N GLU A 82 -9.15 3.42 -3.14
CA GLU A 82 -8.90 1.99 -3.22
C GLU A 82 -9.61 1.27 -2.05
N VAL A 83 -10.36 0.24 -2.38
CA VAL A 83 -10.97 -0.70 -1.43
C VAL A 83 -10.31 -2.05 -1.65
N ASN A 84 -9.46 -2.46 -0.71
CA ASN A 84 -8.56 -3.59 -0.88
C ASN A 84 -8.93 -4.73 0.07
N LYS A 85 -8.97 -5.95 -0.46
CA LYS A 85 -8.96 -7.16 0.35
C LYS A 85 -7.54 -7.70 0.36
N GLU A 86 -6.88 -7.60 1.51
CA GLU A 86 -5.50 -8.06 1.67
C GLU A 86 -5.43 -9.32 2.54
N ARG A 87 -4.52 -10.22 2.17
CA ARG A 87 -4.13 -11.37 2.98
C ARG A 87 -2.62 -11.38 3.07
N GLU A 88 -2.11 -11.22 4.28
CA GLU A 88 -0.69 -11.13 4.53
C GLU A 88 -0.17 -12.33 5.32
N ILE A 89 1.05 -12.74 5.00
CA ILE A 89 1.80 -13.74 5.74
C ILE A 89 3.24 -13.28 5.93
N LYS A 90 3.69 -13.22 7.19
CA LYS A 90 5.09 -12.96 7.53
C LYS A 90 5.88 -14.25 7.40
N VAL A 91 7.04 -14.17 6.77
CA VAL A 91 7.89 -15.32 6.51
C VAL A 91 9.36 -15.01 6.80
N SER A 92 10.17 -16.05 6.99
CA SER A 92 11.63 -15.89 7.04
C SER A 92 12.20 -15.66 5.64
N LYS A 93 13.43 -15.13 5.56
CA LYS A 93 14.17 -14.99 4.28
C LYS A 93 14.28 -16.31 3.52
N LYS A 94 14.50 -17.44 4.23
CA LYS A 94 14.57 -18.78 3.61
C LYS A 94 13.23 -19.18 3.01
N LYS A 95 12.12 -19.00 3.75
CA LYS A 95 10.77 -19.29 3.27
C LYS A 95 10.37 -18.38 2.12
N SER A 96 10.78 -17.10 2.12
CA SER A 96 10.47 -16.19 1.01
C SER A 96 11.10 -16.67 -0.30
N LYS A 97 12.35 -17.14 -0.27
CA LYS A 97 13.01 -17.73 -1.45
C LYS A 97 12.27 -18.98 -1.97
N PHE A 98 11.83 -19.85 -1.06
CA PHE A 98 11.05 -21.02 -1.42
C PHE A 98 9.73 -20.63 -2.12
N ILE A 99 8.98 -19.65 -1.56
CA ILE A 99 7.72 -19.19 -2.15
C ILE A 99 7.95 -18.57 -3.53
N ILE A 100 9.00 -17.76 -3.72
CA ILE A 100 9.37 -17.21 -5.03
C ILE A 100 9.61 -18.33 -6.04
N ASN A 101 10.41 -19.34 -5.67
CA ASN A 101 10.68 -20.48 -6.54
C ASN A 101 9.39 -21.25 -6.87
N PHE A 102 8.52 -21.48 -5.90
CA PHE A 102 7.21 -22.10 -6.10
C PHE A 102 6.34 -21.31 -7.08
N LEU A 103 6.21 -19.99 -6.89
CA LEU A 103 5.47 -19.11 -7.78
C LEU A 103 6.03 -19.18 -9.22
N SER A 104 7.36 -19.21 -9.36
CA SER A 104 7.99 -19.19 -10.68
C SER A 104 7.97 -20.55 -11.39
N SER A 105 8.17 -21.66 -10.67
CA SER A 105 8.32 -22.99 -11.28
C SER A 105 6.99 -23.70 -11.51
N LEU A 106 6.01 -23.52 -10.63
CA LEU A 106 4.74 -24.24 -10.68
C LEU A 106 3.55 -23.38 -11.10
N MET A 107 3.62 -22.07 -10.89
CA MET A 107 2.50 -21.16 -11.16
C MET A 107 2.78 -20.15 -12.27
N ASP A 108 3.94 -20.21 -12.89
CA ASP A 108 4.42 -19.32 -13.98
C ASP A 108 4.33 -17.83 -13.67
N TYR A 109 4.49 -17.45 -12.38
CA TYR A 109 4.63 -16.06 -11.99
C TYR A 109 6.08 -15.58 -12.11
N ARG A 110 6.27 -14.32 -12.49
CA ARG A 110 7.57 -13.66 -12.58
C ARG A 110 7.54 -12.32 -11.87
N GLU A 111 8.70 -11.89 -11.38
CA GLU A 111 8.87 -10.52 -10.92
C GLU A 111 8.69 -9.57 -12.11
N TYR A 112 7.83 -8.56 -11.98
CA TYR A 112 7.60 -7.60 -13.06
C TYR A 112 7.89 -6.16 -12.65
N VAL A 113 7.70 -5.81 -11.38
CA VAL A 113 7.97 -4.48 -10.84
C VAL A 113 8.62 -4.57 -9.47
N LYS A 114 9.63 -3.71 -9.24
CA LYS A 114 10.24 -3.46 -7.94
C LYS A 114 10.05 -2.00 -7.60
N LYS A 115 9.53 -1.72 -6.40
CA LYS A 115 9.38 -0.36 -5.86
C LYS A 115 10.20 -0.22 -4.60
N GLU A 116 10.96 0.86 -4.51
CA GLU A 116 11.65 1.27 -3.30
C GLU A 116 10.97 2.53 -2.79
N LYS A 117 10.46 2.46 -1.56
CA LYS A 117 9.78 3.56 -0.88
C LYS A 117 10.56 3.94 0.37
N LYS A 118 10.85 5.21 0.55
CA LYS A 118 11.37 5.78 1.81
C LYS A 118 10.42 6.88 2.27
N GLY A 119 10.14 6.96 3.55
CA GLY A 119 9.18 7.96 3.99
C GLY A 119 8.94 7.99 5.49
N TYR A 120 7.85 8.63 5.83
CA TYR A 120 7.40 8.90 7.18
C TYR A 120 5.98 8.44 7.36
N ALA A 121 5.67 7.85 8.51
CA ALA A 121 4.32 7.47 8.89
C ALA A 121 3.86 8.32 10.07
N PHE A 122 2.61 8.78 10.01
CA PHE A 122 1.94 9.59 11.03
C PHE A 122 0.57 8.99 11.35
N LYS A 123 0.09 9.20 12.57
CA LYS A 123 -1.31 8.99 12.93
C LYS A 123 -2.00 10.34 13.00
N TYR A 124 -3.04 10.54 12.21
CA TYR A 124 -3.88 11.74 12.21
C TYR A 124 -5.35 11.32 12.31
N LYS A 125 -6.05 11.82 13.34
CA LYS A 125 -7.40 11.36 13.66
C LYS A 125 -7.43 9.81 13.77
N ASN A 126 -8.30 9.14 13.02
CA ASN A 126 -8.43 7.68 12.93
C ASN A 126 -7.66 7.07 11.74
N ALA A 127 -6.82 7.86 11.07
CA ALA A 127 -6.09 7.42 9.89
C ALA A 127 -4.59 7.25 10.14
N LEU A 128 -3.98 6.32 9.42
CA LEU A 128 -2.55 6.25 9.17
C LEU A 128 -2.24 7.02 7.90
N ILE A 129 -1.28 7.92 7.96
CA ILE A 129 -0.80 8.70 6.83
C ILE A 129 0.64 8.31 6.56
N GLU A 130 0.93 7.83 5.37
CA GLU A 130 2.28 7.58 4.88
C GLU A 130 2.66 8.61 3.82
N LEU A 131 3.68 9.41 4.10
CA LEU A 131 4.31 10.29 3.14
C LEU A 131 5.57 9.60 2.62
N SER A 132 5.62 9.29 1.33
CA SER A 132 6.69 8.48 0.74
C SER A 132 7.27 9.07 -0.52
N ASN A 133 8.60 9.02 -0.64
CA ASN A 133 9.28 9.14 -1.92
C ASN A 133 9.44 7.74 -2.52
N ILE A 134 8.87 7.53 -3.69
CA ILE A 134 9.00 6.30 -4.47
C ILE A 134 10.07 6.56 -5.55
N LYS A 135 11.12 5.75 -5.52
CA LYS A 135 12.26 5.87 -6.45
C LYS A 135 11.78 5.91 -7.90
N ASN A 136 12.20 6.94 -8.64
CA ASN A 136 11.86 7.20 -10.04
C ASN A 136 10.39 7.54 -10.32
N LEU A 137 9.55 7.72 -9.29
CA LEU A 137 8.13 8.10 -9.46
C LEU A 137 7.77 9.41 -8.78
N GLY A 138 8.52 9.82 -7.72
CA GLY A 138 8.25 11.05 -6.98
C GLY A 138 7.62 10.83 -5.62
N ASP A 139 6.94 11.86 -5.12
CA ASP A 139 6.43 11.92 -3.76
C ASP A 139 4.93 11.69 -3.72
N PHE A 140 4.50 10.83 -2.80
CA PHE A 140 3.12 10.40 -2.65
C PHE A 140 2.69 10.45 -1.20
N ILE A 141 1.41 10.72 -0.99
CA ILE A 141 0.71 10.47 0.27
C ILE A 141 -0.23 9.28 0.10
N GLU A 142 -0.23 8.40 1.08
CA GLU A 142 -1.19 7.31 1.23
C GLU A 142 -1.89 7.53 2.57
N ILE A 143 -3.23 7.53 2.59
CA ILE A 143 -4.04 7.70 3.79
C ILE A 143 -4.96 6.49 3.87
N GLU A 144 -4.89 5.75 4.98
CA GLU A 144 -5.70 4.57 5.24
C GLU A 144 -6.34 4.62 6.63
N PHE A 145 -7.53 4.05 6.80
CA PHE A 145 -8.15 3.95 8.11
C PHE A 145 -7.61 2.77 8.91
N LEU A 146 -7.43 2.99 10.23
CA LEU A 146 -6.97 1.97 11.15
C LEU A 146 -8.09 1.03 11.63
N ASN A 147 -9.35 1.46 11.52
CA ASN A 147 -10.54 0.69 11.90
C ASN A 147 -11.64 0.87 10.85
N ASN A 148 -12.29 -0.23 10.47
CA ASN A 148 -13.35 -0.26 9.45
C ASN A 148 -14.70 -0.52 10.12
N GLU A 149 -15.16 0.38 11.01
CA GLU A 149 -16.46 0.26 11.70
C GLU A 149 -17.57 1.03 10.98
N GLU A 150 -17.21 1.96 10.08
CA GLU A 150 -18.14 2.79 9.33
C GLU A 150 -18.44 2.23 7.94
N SER A 151 -19.48 2.78 7.29
CA SER A 151 -19.78 2.45 5.90
C SER A 151 -18.66 2.92 4.96
N ILE A 152 -18.50 2.24 3.83
CA ILE A 152 -17.48 2.58 2.83
C ILE A 152 -17.66 4.02 2.34
N GLU A 153 -18.90 4.46 2.15
CA GLU A 153 -19.23 5.82 1.68
C GLU A 153 -18.77 6.90 2.67
N ASN A 154 -18.96 6.67 3.98
CA ASN A 154 -18.51 7.59 5.02
C ASN A 154 -17.01 7.65 5.09
N GLN A 155 -16.34 6.50 5.01
CA GLN A 155 -14.88 6.43 4.99
C GLN A 155 -14.29 7.15 3.77
N ILE A 156 -14.89 7.01 2.59
CA ILE A 156 -14.47 7.74 1.38
C ILE A 156 -14.57 9.25 1.58
N LYS A 157 -15.69 9.74 2.14
CA LYS A 157 -15.88 11.17 2.42
C LYS A 157 -14.83 11.70 3.41
N GLU A 158 -14.56 10.94 4.46
CA GLU A 158 -13.59 11.32 5.48
C GLU A 158 -12.16 11.33 4.94
N LEU A 159 -11.74 10.32 4.14
CA LEU A 159 -10.43 10.31 3.48
C LEU A 159 -10.23 11.53 2.58
N LYS A 160 -11.25 11.89 1.78
CA LYS A 160 -11.21 13.09 0.93
C LYS A 160 -11.13 14.38 1.77
N SER A 161 -11.84 14.43 2.92
CA SER A 161 -11.75 15.56 3.85
C SER A 161 -10.35 15.71 4.42
N ILE A 162 -9.71 14.61 4.83
CA ILE A 162 -8.34 14.62 5.34
C ILE A 162 -7.35 15.11 4.27
N LEU A 163 -7.46 14.68 3.02
CA LEU A 163 -6.62 15.20 1.92
C LEU A 163 -6.77 16.71 1.78
N LYS A 164 -8.01 17.21 1.78
CA LYS A 164 -8.29 18.65 1.69
C LYS A 164 -7.74 19.44 2.88
N GLU A 165 -7.82 18.90 4.11
CA GLU A 165 -7.25 19.53 5.30
C GLU A 165 -5.71 19.63 5.21
N ILE A 166 -5.06 18.67 4.57
CA ILE A 166 -3.61 18.67 4.33
C ILE A 166 -3.21 19.64 3.21
N GLY A 167 -4.16 20.07 2.39
CA GLY A 167 -3.94 20.97 1.26
C GLY A 167 -3.62 20.25 -0.06
N ILE A 168 -4.17 19.04 -0.24
CA ILE A 168 -4.01 18.22 -1.43
C ILE A 168 -5.36 18.00 -2.09
#